data_490e41a52ef4e7c1bca53756c3cbba9f
#
_entry.id   490e41a52ef4e7c1bca53756c3cbba9f
#
_cell.length_a   1.000
_cell.length_b   1.000
_cell.length_c   1.000
_cell.angle_alpha   90.00
_cell.angle_beta   90.00
_cell.angle_gamma   90.00
#
_symmetry.space_group_name_H-M   'P 1'
#
loop_
_entity.id
_entity.type
_entity.pdbx_description
1 polymer ?
#
loop_
_entity_poly.entity_id
_entity_poly.type
_entity_poly.pdbx_seq_one_letter_code
_entity_poly.pdbx_strand_id
1 'polypeptide(L)'
;MRIATWNVNSLKARLEKVEWWLDRAAPDILLMQETKLTDDDAPVMAFAMTGYDLLHHGEGRWNGVAIATRKGLSVSGVVTNFGDGPVRDSGPGATTSEDDFDPFHEARMLAATIADPDASGLAPLRVVSLYAPNGRVVGSPFFTGKLAWYGRLRRWLDEAADPAAPFLIGGDFNIAPTDADVWDARAVHGGTHVSDEERAAFAALLDWGLSDAYRARRDETGRFTWWDYRAGNFHKNFGMRIDHLLVTPPLLDRLEWAEIDREARKGKPIPSDHAPLLADFDTPGRAIDAGWTEAGERIAARSGYRPG
;
A
#
# COMPACT_ATOMS: atom_id res chain seq x y z
N MET A 1 13.69 -12.42 -2.46
CA MET A 1 13.45 -10.96 -2.50
C MET A 1 12.24 -10.62 -1.64
N ARG A 2 12.34 -9.65 -0.72
CA ARG A 2 11.22 -9.17 0.12
C ARG A 2 10.72 -7.82 -0.38
N ILE A 3 9.42 -7.73 -0.65
CA ILE A 3 8.75 -6.50 -1.06
C ILE A 3 7.66 -6.18 -0.05
N ALA A 4 7.54 -4.91 0.31
CA ALA A 4 6.52 -4.47 1.25
C ALA A 4 5.80 -3.21 0.76
N THR A 5 4.59 -3.00 1.26
CA THR A 5 3.85 -1.75 1.12
C THR A 5 3.40 -1.23 2.48
N TRP A 6 3.44 0.08 2.68
CA TRP A 6 3.03 0.73 3.91
C TRP A 6 2.55 2.16 3.68
N ASN A 7 1.30 2.43 3.92
CA ASN A 7 0.82 3.80 4.08
C ASN A 7 1.37 4.34 5.41
N VAL A 8 2.30 5.30 5.32
CA VAL A 8 3.02 5.83 6.49
C VAL A 8 2.30 7.02 7.16
N ASN A 9 1.25 7.54 6.54
CA ASN A 9 0.45 8.65 7.05
C ASN A 9 1.31 9.81 7.58
N SER A 10 2.10 10.43 6.71
CA SER A 10 3.17 11.42 6.92
C SER A 10 4.52 10.79 7.27
N LEU A 11 5.38 10.70 6.26
CA LEU A 11 6.74 10.18 6.40
C LEU A 11 7.57 11.00 7.41
N LYS A 12 7.45 12.34 7.38
CA LYS A 12 8.14 13.21 8.34
C LYS A 12 7.81 12.86 9.79
N ALA A 13 6.53 12.60 10.09
CA ALA A 13 6.09 12.30 11.45
C ALA A 13 6.42 10.87 11.90
N ARG A 14 6.71 9.98 10.97
CA ARG A 14 6.97 8.55 11.21
C ARG A 14 8.35 8.09 10.77
N LEU A 15 9.27 9.01 10.46
CA LEU A 15 10.58 8.67 9.92
C LEU A 15 11.33 7.66 10.82
N GLU A 16 11.46 7.95 12.12
CA GLU A 16 12.09 7.05 13.09
C GLU A 16 11.40 5.68 13.14
N LYS A 17 10.07 5.63 12.93
CA LYS A 17 9.32 4.37 12.92
C LYS A 17 9.56 3.59 11.64
N VAL A 18 9.71 4.28 10.52
CA VAL A 18 10.06 3.67 9.23
C VAL A 18 11.49 3.14 9.26
N GLU A 19 12.45 3.91 9.77
CA GLU A 19 13.84 3.47 9.95
C GLU A 19 13.94 2.22 10.85
N TRP A 20 13.26 2.24 11.99
CA TRP A 20 13.16 1.06 12.85
C TRP A 20 12.59 -0.15 12.12
N TRP A 21 11.57 0.05 11.28
CA TRP A 21 10.96 -1.04 10.55
C TRP A 21 11.83 -1.55 9.39
N LEU A 22 12.55 -0.68 8.71
CA LEU A 22 13.53 -1.07 7.70
C LEU A 22 14.63 -1.97 8.28
N ASP A 23 15.15 -1.66 9.47
CA ASP A 23 16.11 -2.52 10.18
C ASP A 23 15.48 -3.86 10.59
N ARG A 24 14.25 -3.84 11.09
CA ARG A 24 13.52 -5.01 11.54
C ARG A 24 13.15 -5.98 10.43
N ALA A 25 12.52 -5.49 9.37
CA ALA A 25 11.95 -6.30 8.29
C ALA A 25 12.95 -6.52 7.15
N ALA A 26 13.90 -5.61 6.98
CA ALA A 26 14.93 -5.60 5.94
C ALA A 26 14.35 -5.90 4.54
N PRO A 27 13.34 -5.16 4.07
CA PRO A 27 12.79 -5.37 2.74
C PRO A 27 13.83 -5.00 1.67
N ASP A 28 13.79 -5.67 0.52
CA ASP A 28 14.56 -5.23 -0.65
C ASP A 28 13.90 -4.01 -1.30
N ILE A 29 12.55 -3.95 -1.25
CA ILE A 29 11.74 -2.85 -1.79
C ILE A 29 10.62 -2.51 -0.79
N LEU A 30 10.49 -1.22 -0.45
CA LEU A 30 9.37 -0.70 0.33
C LEU A 30 8.61 0.35 -0.48
N LEU A 31 7.33 0.10 -0.71
CA LEU A 31 6.38 1.00 -1.36
C LEU A 31 5.64 1.80 -0.28
N MET A 32 5.75 3.13 -0.30
CA MET A 32 5.13 3.98 0.74
C MET A 32 4.06 4.89 0.14
N GLN A 33 3.02 5.15 0.93
CA GLN A 33 1.90 6.02 0.60
C GLN A 33 1.68 7.06 1.70
N GLU A 34 1.02 8.16 1.35
CA GLU A 34 0.79 9.31 2.21
C GLU A 34 2.07 9.87 2.83
N THR A 35 3.10 10.06 2.03
CA THR A 35 4.35 10.66 2.50
C THR A 35 4.17 12.07 3.00
N LYS A 36 3.22 12.83 2.40
CA LYS A 36 2.82 14.21 2.78
C LYS A 36 4.03 15.16 2.79
N LEU A 37 4.87 15.05 1.77
CA LEU A 37 6.06 15.85 1.53
C LEU A 37 6.08 16.34 0.08
N THR A 38 6.81 17.40 -0.18
CA THR A 38 7.27 17.74 -1.53
C THR A 38 8.45 16.84 -1.91
N ASP A 39 8.82 16.78 -3.18
CA ASP A 39 9.99 16.00 -3.60
C ASP A 39 11.28 16.58 -2.99
N ASP A 40 11.38 17.90 -2.85
CA ASP A 40 12.52 18.57 -2.22
C ASP A 40 12.66 18.28 -0.71
N ASP A 41 11.55 18.00 -0.02
CA ASP A 41 11.53 17.69 1.41
C ASP A 41 11.72 16.18 1.68
N ALA A 42 11.82 15.35 0.65
CA ALA A 42 11.98 13.91 0.81
C ALA A 42 13.27 13.56 1.57
N PRO A 43 13.23 12.71 2.61
CA PRO A 43 14.37 12.45 3.50
C PRO A 43 15.39 11.48 2.88
N VAL A 44 15.87 11.75 1.67
CA VAL A 44 16.78 10.88 0.89
C VAL A 44 18.02 10.49 1.69
N MET A 45 18.61 11.45 2.43
CA MET A 45 19.81 11.19 3.24
C MET A 45 19.55 10.23 4.40
N ALA A 46 18.38 10.31 5.06
CA ALA A 46 18.01 9.40 6.13
C ALA A 46 17.89 7.95 5.60
N PHE A 47 17.23 7.76 4.45
CA PHE A 47 17.18 6.45 3.79
C PHE A 47 18.56 5.97 3.35
N ALA A 48 19.40 6.85 2.82
CA ALA A 48 20.77 6.49 2.42
C ALA A 48 21.62 5.98 3.62
N MET A 49 21.39 6.53 4.82
CA MET A 49 22.05 6.10 6.06
C MET A 49 21.56 4.74 6.56
N THR A 50 20.32 4.37 6.25
CA THR A 50 19.76 3.04 6.58
C THR A 50 20.01 1.98 5.50
N GLY A 51 20.75 2.34 4.43
CA GLY A 51 21.12 1.40 3.37
C GLY A 51 20.12 1.33 2.21
N TYR A 52 19.29 2.36 2.04
CA TYR A 52 18.29 2.45 0.97
C TYR A 52 18.48 3.67 0.10
N ASP A 53 18.11 3.54 -1.17
CA ASP A 53 17.88 4.65 -2.07
C ASP A 53 16.37 4.95 -2.11
N LEU A 54 16.01 6.24 -2.21
CA LEU A 54 14.61 6.69 -2.16
C LEU A 54 14.22 7.39 -3.45
N LEU A 55 13.20 6.87 -4.13
CA LEU A 55 12.44 7.59 -5.14
C LEU A 55 11.19 8.18 -4.47
N HIS A 56 10.85 9.41 -4.81
CA HIS A 56 9.70 10.09 -4.23
C HIS A 56 8.90 10.82 -5.31
N HIS A 57 7.60 10.90 -5.13
CA HIS A 57 6.68 11.70 -5.92
C HIS A 57 5.63 12.30 -4.98
N GLY A 58 5.70 13.60 -4.75
CA GLY A 58 4.88 14.28 -3.76
C GLY A 58 4.58 15.73 -4.08
N GLU A 59 3.49 16.23 -3.51
CA GLU A 59 2.94 17.56 -3.73
C GLU A 59 2.85 18.39 -2.44
N GLY A 60 3.39 17.90 -1.32
CA GLY A 60 3.42 18.60 -0.04
C GLY A 60 2.51 17.97 1.01
N ARG A 61 1.63 18.74 1.63
CA ARG A 61 0.84 18.32 2.81
C ARG A 61 -0.16 17.17 2.59
N TRP A 62 -0.47 16.85 1.36
CA TRP A 62 -1.40 15.81 0.98
C TRP A 62 -0.74 14.76 0.10
N ASN A 63 -1.33 13.56 0.04
CA ASN A 63 -0.92 12.47 -0.85
C ASN A 63 0.59 12.12 -0.74
N GLY A 64 1.22 11.83 -1.86
CA GLY A 64 2.63 11.49 -1.96
C GLY A 64 2.88 9.99 -1.85
N VAL A 65 3.68 9.47 -2.76
CA VAL A 65 4.10 8.08 -2.84
C VAL A 65 5.61 7.97 -2.97
N ALA A 66 6.18 6.87 -2.49
CA ALA A 66 7.62 6.65 -2.59
C ALA A 66 7.94 5.17 -2.80
N ILE A 67 9.14 4.93 -3.35
CA ILE A 67 9.75 3.61 -3.47
C ILE A 67 11.13 3.69 -2.84
N ALA A 68 11.36 2.94 -1.76
CA ALA A 68 12.70 2.75 -1.20
C ALA A 68 13.24 1.40 -1.68
N THR A 69 14.45 1.39 -2.22
CA THR A 69 15.14 0.19 -2.69
C THR A 69 16.41 -0.03 -1.91
N ARG A 70 16.70 -1.28 -1.50
CA ARG A 70 17.97 -1.64 -0.87
C ARG A 70 19.13 -1.24 -1.81
N LYS A 71 20.17 -0.64 -1.27
CA LYS A 71 21.38 -0.28 -2.03
C LYS A 71 21.95 -1.48 -2.77
N GLY A 72 22.39 -1.24 -4.00
CA GLY A 72 22.86 -2.28 -4.91
C GLY A 72 21.83 -2.69 -5.98
N LEU A 73 20.54 -2.44 -5.74
CA LEU A 73 19.52 -2.62 -6.78
C LEU A 73 19.60 -1.47 -7.79
N SER A 74 19.46 -1.79 -9.07
CA SER A 74 19.38 -0.79 -10.12
C SER A 74 17.95 -0.35 -10.37
N VAL A 75 17.74 0.94 -10.63
CA VAL A 75 16.44 1.56 -10.86
C VAL A 75 16.42 2.25 -12.20
N SER A 76 15.38 2.03 -12.99
CA SER A 76 15.18 2.64 -14.30
C SER A 76 13.70 2.84 -14.62
N GLY A 77 13.38 3.51 -15.73
CA GLY A 77 12.01 3.63 -16.24
C GLY A 77 11.03 4.25 -15.24
N VAL A 78 11.46 5.27 -14.49
CA VAL A 78 10.61 5.94 -13.51
C VAL A 78 9.49 6.70 -14.21
N VAL A 79 8.24 6.49 -13.74
CA VAL A 79 7.04 7.16 -14.24
C VAL A 79 6.19 7.61 -13.04
N THR A 80 5.78 8.87 -13.04
CA THR A 80 4.88 9.45 -12.05
C THR A 80 3.45 9.46 -12.57
N ASN A 81 2.50 9.17 -11.71
CA ASN A 81 1.09 9.02 -12.03
C ASN A 81 0.90 8.12 -13.27
N PHE A 82 0.03 8.50 -14.19
CA PHE A 82 -0.20 7.75 -15.42
C PHE A 82 0.72 8.15 -16.59
N GLY A 83 1.74 8.99 -16.34
CA GLY A 83 2.63 9.53 -17.36
C GLY A 83 2.07 10.74 -18.11
N ASP A 84 0.97 11.31 -17.66
CA ASP A 84 0.15 12.30 -18.37
C ASP A 84 0.25 13.72 -17.80
N GLY A 85 1.34 14.09 -17.17
CA GLY A 85 1.60 15.47 -16.85
C GLY A 85 2.04 15.77 -15.41
N PRO A 86 2.29 17.04 -15.10
CA PRO A 86 2.77 17.47 -13.81
C PRO A 86 1.69 17.32 -12.73
N VAL A 87 2.14 17.14 -11.52
CA VAL A 87 1.30 17.20 -10.31
C VAL A 87 0.74 18.62 -10.16
N ARG A 88 -0.44 18.71 -9.58
CA ARG A 88 -1.05 20.00 -9.21
C ARG A 88 -0.09 20.78 -8.30
N ASP A 89 0.15 22.04 -8.63
CA ASP A 89 0.90 22.93 -7.75
C ASP A 89 0.07 23.24 -6.49
N SER A 90 0.44 22.64 -5.37
CA SER A 90 -0.20 22.83 -4.07
C SER A 90 0.53 23.86 -3.21
N GLY A 91 1.14 24.88 -3.84
CA GLY A 91 1.82 25.97 -3.15
C GLY A 91 1.00 26.56 -1.99
N PRO A 92 1.64 27.29 -1.05
CA PRO A 92 0.95 27.89 0.09
C PRO A 92 -0.10 28.89 -0.40
N GLY A 93 -1.37 28.52 -0.28
CA GLY A 93 -2.52 29.30 -0.74
C GLY A 93 -3.44 28.60 -1.74
N ALA A 94 -3.09 27.40 -2.21
CA ALA A 94 -4.01 26.60 -2.99
C ALA A 94 -5.19 26.15 -2.11
N THR A 95 -6.33 26.79 -2.29
CA THR A 95 -7.59 26.34 -1.68
C THR A 95 -8.19 25.28 -2.59
N THR A 96 -8.12 24.03 -2.20
CA THR A 96 -8.95 22.99 -2.81
C THR A 96 -10.34 23.11 -2.23
N SER A 97 -11.29 23.64 -3.00
CA SER A 97 -12.72 23.48 -2.69
C SER A 97 -13.11 22.00 -2.92
N GLU A 98 -14.18 21.54 -2.28
CA GLU A 98 -14.69 20.18 -2.54
C GLU A 98 -15.11 20.00 -4.01
N ASP A 99 -15.39 21.11 -4.71
CA ASP A 99 -15.76 21.16 -6.12
C ASP A 99 -14.55 20.98 -7.06
N ASP A 100 -13.32 21.14 -6.57
CA ASP A 100 -12.06 21.04 -7.34
C ASP A 100 -11.34 19.69 -7.17
N PHE A 101 -12.04 18.65 -6.70
CA PHE A 101 -11.42 17.35 -6.53
C PHE A 101 -11.09 16.70 -7.86
N ASP A 102 -9.81 16.67 -8.19
CA ASP A 102 -9.26 16.00 -9.37
C ASP A 102 -8.13 15.05 -8.99
N PRO A 103 -8.44 13.76 -8.79
CA PRO A 103 -7.45 12.79 -8.35
C PRO A 103 -6.38 12.46 -9.40
N PHE A 104 -6.54 12.88 -10.64
CA PHE A 104 -5.62 12.55 -11.74
C PHE A 104 -4.34 13.39 -11.69
N HIS A 105 -4.40 14.58 -11.09
CA HIS A 105 -3.26 15.50 -10.94
C HIS A 105 -2.60 15.41 -9.54
N GLU A 106 -3.09 14.55 -8.67
CA GLU A 106 -2.53 14.34 -7.35
C GLU A 106 -1.38 13.30 -7.38
N ALA A 107 -0.38 13.44 -6.50
CA ALA A 107 0.75 12.52 -6.39
C ALA A 107 0.32 11.18 -5.78
N ARG A 108 -0.22 10.26 -6.60
CA ARG A 108 -0.84 9.00 -6.17
C ARG A 108 -0.20 7.75 -6.71
N MET A 109 0.69 7.86 -7.69
CA MET A 109 1.31 6.68 -8.29
C MET A 109 2.77 6.98 -8.68
N LEU A 110 3.66 6.04 -8.37
CA LEU A 110 5.07 6.06 -8.75
C LEU A 110 5.45 4.66 -9.23
N ALA A 111 5.89 4.54 -10.46
CA ALA A 111 6.31 3.29 -11.05
C ALA A 111 7.80 3.31 -11.38
N ALA A 112 8.49 2.19 -11.18
CA ALA A 112 9.89 2.02 -11.53
C ALA A 112 10.17 0.56 -11.94
N THR A 113 11.22 0.35 -12.72
CA THR A 113 11.75 -0.97 -13.04
C THR A 113 12.98 -1.21 -12.17
N ILE A 114 12.96 -2.28 -11.40
CA ILE A 114 14.01 -2.68 -10.45
C ILE A 114 14.70 -3.93 -10.97
N ALA A 115 16.03 -3.94 -10.95
CA ALA A 115 16.81 -5.13 -11.25
C ALA A 115 17.91 -5.33 -10.21
N ASP A 116 18.21 -6.58 -9.91
CA ASP A 116 19.35 -6.96 -9.09
C ASP A 116 20.50 -7.33 -10.04
N PRO A 117 21.56 -6.51 -10.15
CA PRO A 117 22.68 -6.76 -11.07
C PRO A 117 23.48 -8.01 -10.70
N ASP A 118 23.39 -8.47 -9.44
CA ASP A 118 24.09 -9.66 -8.95
C ASP A 118 23.25 -10.93 -9.13
N ALA A 119 21.95 -10.81 -9.38
CA ALA A 119 21.06 -11.94 -9.62
C ALA A 119 20.98 -12.27 -11.11
N SER A 120 21.96 -13.00 -11.62
CA SER A 120 21.98 -13.43 -13.02
C SER A 120 20.77 -14.34 -13.34
N GLY A 121 19.99 -13.95 -14.36
CA GLY A 121 18.86 -14.73 -14.89
C GLY A 121 17.49 -14.33 -14.34
N LEU A 122 17.38 -13.40 -13.41
CA LEU A 122 16.10 -12.82 -13.03
C LEU A 122 15.74 -11.66 -13.97
N ALA A 123 14.52 -11.70 -14.51
CA ALA A 123 14.01 -10.59 -15.29
C ALA A 123 13.81 -9.36 -14.39
N PRO A 124 14.04 -8.14 -14.90
CA PRO A 124 13.71 -6.91 -14.18
C PRO A 124 12.24 -6.92 -13.73
N LEU A 125 12.00 -6.42 -12.52
CA LEU A 125 10.67 -6.33 -11.93
C LEU A 125 10.12 -4.91 -12.10
N ARG A 126 8.98 -4.78 -12.74
CA ARG A 126 8.23 -3.52 -12.74
C ARG A 126 7.42 -3.41 -11.45
N VAL A 127 7.65 -2.36 -10.66
CA VAL A 127 6.94 -2.10 -9.41
C VAL A 127 6.20 -0.77 -9.46
N VAL A 128 5.06 -0.72 -8.78
CA VAL A 128 4.23 0.49 -8.65
C VAL A 128 3.87 0.70 -7.18
N SER A 129 4.19 1.88 -6.63
CA SER A 129 3.63 2.36 -5.37
C SER A 129 2.38 3.17 -5.65
N LEU A 130 1.26 2.80 -5.04
CA LEU A 130 -0.06 3.33 -5.36
C LEU A 130 -0.79 3.82 -4.11
N TYR A 131 -1.37 5.01 -4.18
CA TYR A 131 -2.29 5.56 -3.19
C TYR A 131 -3.62 5.92 -3.86
N ALA A 132 -4.58 5.00 -3.88
CA ALA A 132 -5.88 5.23 -4.47
C ALA A 132 -6.68 6.29 -3.69
N PRO A 133 -7.54 7.09 -4.36
CA PRO A 133 -8.41 8.03 -3.66
C PRO A 133 -9.29 7.34 -2.61
N ASN A 134 -9.48 7.99 -1.46
CA ASN A 134 -10.30 7.42 -0.38
C ASN A 134 -11.80 7.29 -0.73
N GLY A 135 -12.34 8.24 -1.51
CA GLY A 135 -13.77 8.26 -1.89
C GLY A 135 -14.70 8.85 -0.84
N ARG A 136 -14.26 9.01 0.41
CA ARG A 136 -14.98 9.62 1.56
C ARG A 136 -16.36 9.03 1.81
N VAL A 137 -17.37 9.42 1.02
CA VAL A 137 -18.77 9.00 1.17
C VAL A 137 -19.30 8.49 -0.16
N VAL A 138 -19.94 7.31 -0.13
CA VAL A 138 -20.58 6.72 -1.31
C VAL A 138 -21.57 7.70 -1.95
N GLY A 139 -21.51 7.86 -3.27
CA GLY A 139 -22.34 8.81 -4.02
C GLY A 139 -21.84 10.26 -4.04
N SER A 140 -20.77 10.59 -3.31
CA SER A 140 -20.16 11.93 -3.36
C SER A 140 -19.30 12.16 -4.63
N PRO A 141 -18.95 13.39 -4.98
CA PRO A 141 -17.97 13.67 -6.04
C PRO A 141 -16.63 12.95 -5.81
N PHE A 142 -16.17 12.82 -4.56
CA PHE A 142 -14.96 12.09 -4.20
C PHE A 142 -15.07 10.60 -4.53
N PHE A 143 -16.23 10.00 -4.30
CA PHE A 143 -16.49 8.60 -4.64
C PHE A 143 -16.51 8.40 -6.16
N THR A 144 -17.19 9.28 -6.89
CA THR A 144 -17.21 9.26 -8.36
C THR A 144 -15.80 9.42 -8.94
N GLY A 145 -15.00 10.36 -8.40
CA GLY A 145 -13.61 10.55 -8.78
C GLY A 145 -12.74 9.33 -8.48
N LYS A 146 -12.95 8.64 -7.35
CA LYS A 146 -12.29 7.38 -7.02
C LYS A 146 -12.57 6.31 -8.09
N LEU A 147 -13.82 6.09 -8.44
CA LEU A 147 -14.18 5.08 -9.45
C LEU A 147 -13.63 5.44 -10.84
N ALA A 148 -13.66 6.71 -11.24
CA ALA A 148 -13.06 7.18 -12.48
C ALA A 148 -11.53 6.95 -12.49
N TRP A 149 -10.86 7.20 -11.36
CA TRP A 149 -9.42 6.95 -11.18
C TRP A 149 -9.08 5.46 -11.34
N TYR A 150 -9.88 4.55 -10.75
CA TYR A 150 -9.73 3.11 -10.95
C TYR A 150 -9.93 2.70 -12.42
N GLY A 151 -10.90 3.30 -13.11
CA GLY A 151 -11.10 3.11 -14.54
C GLY A 151 -9.87 3.55 -15.36
N ARG A 152 -9.19 4.63 -14.95
CA ARG A 152 -7.93 5.07 -15.60
C ARG A 152 -6.77 4.13 -15.27
N LEU A 153 -6.66 3.69 -14.01
CA LEU A 153 -5.66 2.71 -13.60
C LEU A 153 -5.78 1.41 -14.43
N ARG A 154 -7.01 0.91 -14.60
CA ARG A 154 -7.25 -0.31 -15.39
C ARG A 154 -6.81 -0.14 -16.86
N ARG A 155 -7.08 1.00 -17.50
CA ARG A 155 -6.58 1.30 -18.84
C ARG A 155 -5.07 1.45 -18.90
N TRP A 156 -4.48 2.11 -17.88
CA TRP A 156 -3.03 2.27 -17.81
C TRP A 156 -2.30 0.92 -17.75
N LEU A 157 -2.87 -0.08 -17.09
CA LEU A 157 -2.31 -1.44 -17.08
C LEU A 157 -2.23 -2.02 -18.51
N ASP A 158 -3.24 -1.81 -19.37
CA ASP A 158 -3.20 -2.24 -20.76
C ASP A 158 -2.11 -1.52 -21.59
N GLU A 159 -1.82 -0.27 -21.24
CA GLU A 159 -0.87 0.58 -21.95
C GLU A 159 0.58 0.39 -21.51
N ALA A 160 0.82 0.08 -20.23
CA ALA A 160 2.12 0.23 -19.58
C ALA A 160 2.63 -1.04 -18.89
N ALA A 161 1.86 -2.13 -18.87
CA ALA A 161 2.23 -3.38 -18.23
C ALA A 161 1.89 -4.60 -19.13
N ASP A 162 2.56 -5.71 -18.84
CA ASP A 162 2.33 -7.00 -19.50
C ASP A 162 2.06 -8.06 -18.44
N PRO A 163 0.88 -8.72 -18.43
CA PRO A 163 0.58 -9.78 -17.47
C PRO A 163 1.50 -11.00 -17.60
N ALA A 164 2.21 -11.16 -18.72
CA ALA A 164 3.18 -12.22 -18.93
C ALA A 164 4.60 -11.86 -18.41
N ALA A 165 4.82 -10.62 -17.96
CA ALA A 165 6.08 -10.18 -17.37
C ALA A 165 5.98 -10.06 -15.85
N PRO A 166 7.11 -10.13 -15.09
CA PRO A 166 7.11 -9.85 -13.65
C PRO A 166 6.68 -8.41 -13.37
N PHE A 167 5.51 -8.26 -12.73
CA PHE A 167 4.92 -6.97 -12.39
C PHE A 167 4.29 -7.04 -11.00
N LEU A 168 4.46 -5.97 -10.22
CA LEU A 168 3.84 -5.79 -8.91
C LEU A 168 3.29 -4.36 -8.77
N ILE A 169 2.05 -4.25 -8.35
CA ILE A 169 1.45 -3.02 -7.89
C ILE A 169 1.07 -3.17 -6.41
N GLY A 170 1.63 -2.33 -5.56
CA GLY A 170 1.39 -2.37 -4.12
C GLY A 170 1.03 -1.01 -3.58
N GLY A 171 0.19 -0.96 -2.56
CA GLY A 171 -0.19 0.29 -1.95
C GLY A 171 -1.48 0.23 -1.15
N ASP A 172 -1.94 1.41 -0.78
CA ASP A 172 -3.25 1.65 -0.20
C ASP A 172 -4.27 1.81 -1.33
N PHE A 173 -5.04 0.75 -1.56
CA PHE A 173 -6.11 0.73 -2.55
C PHE A 173 -7.42 1.34 -2.04
N ASN A 174 -7.50 1.61 -0.73
CA ASN A 174 -8.72 2.11 -0.12
C ASN A 174 -9.97 1.24 -0.43
N ILE A 175 -9.78 -0.06 -0.68
CA ILE A 175 -10.84 -1.05 -0.92
C ILE A 175 -10.55 -2.32 -0.12
N ALA A 176 -11.57 -2.82 0.60
CA ALA A 176 -11.62 -4.14 1.18
C ALA A 176 -12.37 -5.08 0.24
N PRO A 177 -11.70 -5.98 -0.50
CA PRO A 177 -12.29 -6.69 -1.63
C PRO A 177 -13.40 -7.65 -1.26
N THR A 178 -13.32 -8.22 -0.05
CA THR A 178 -14.27 -9.26 0.40
C THR A 178 -14.69 -9.03 1.86
N ASP A 179 -15.69 -9.77 2.30
CA ASP A 179 -16.13 -9.73 3.70
C ASP A 179 -15.09 -10.29 4.68
N ALA A 180 -14.15 -11.11 4.21
CA ALA A 180 -13.00 -11.55 5.00
C ALA A 180 -11.97 -10.44 5.30
N ASP A 181 -12.08 -9.31 4.60
CA ASP A 181 -11.17 -8.17 4.67
C ASP A 181 -11.67 -7.05 5.60
N VAL A 182 -12.78 -7.26 6.29
CA VAL A 182 -13.38 -6.31 7.23
C VAL A 182 -13.69 -6.96 8.57
N TRP A 183 -13.72 -6.15 9.63
CA TRP A 183 -13.98 -6.63 10.99
C TRP A 183 -15.42 -7.11 11.22
N ASP A 184 -16.40 -6.53 10.50
CA ASP A 184 -17.80 -6.93 10.50
C ASP A 184 -18.47 -6.44 9.21
N ALA A 185 -18.76 -7.36 8.30
CA ALA A 185 -19.34 -7.04 7.00
C ALA A 185 -20.72 -6.38 7.09
N ARG A 186 -21.51 -6.70 8.13
CA ARG A 186 -22.83 -6.10 8.31
C ARG A 186 -22.72 -4.65 8.80
N ALA A 187 -21.77 -4.39 9.71
CA ALA A 187 -21.57 -3.05 10.27
C ALA A 187 -21.05 -2.04 9.25
N VAL A 188 -20.29 -2.50 8.25
CA VAL A 188 -19.67 -1.63 7.24
C VAL A 188 -20.37 -1.65 5.89
N HIS A 189 -21.44 -2.47 5.75
CA HIS A 189 -22.17 -2.66 4.50
C HIS A 189 -22.61 -1.33 3.86
N GLY A 190 -22.36 -1.19 2.57
CA GLY A 190 -22.73 0.01 1.80
C GLY A 190 -21.90 1.27 2.13
N GLY A 191 -20.90 1.15 3.00
CA GLY A 191 -19.95 2.23 3.29
C GLY A 191 -18.84 2.32 2.25
N THR A 192 -18.03 3.37 2.34
CA THR A 192 -16.80 3.49 1.53
C THR A 192 -15.83 2.35 1.87
N HIS A 193 -15.00 1.96 0.92
CA HIS A 193 -14.08 0.81 0.89
C HIS A 193 -14.73 -0.56 0.68
N VAL A 194 -16.05 -0.69 0.77
CA VAL A 194 -16.78 -1.98 0.71
C VAL A 194 -17.99 -1.97 -0.21
N SER A 195 -18.24 -0.86 -0.92
CA SER A 195 -19.35 -0.78 -1.88
C SER A 195 -19.17 -1.77 -3.04
N ASP A 196 -20.26 -2.17 -3.67
CA ASP A 196 -20.23 -3.09 -4.80
C ASP A 196 -19.42 -2.50 -5.98
N GLU A 197 -19.52 -1.19 -6.20
CA GLU A 197 -18.79 -0.48 -7.25
C GLU A 197 -17.27 -0.48 -6.98
N GLU A 198 -16.85 -0.26 -5.74
CA GLU A 198 -15.43 -0.33 -5.36
C GLU A 198 -14.89 -1.75 -5.51
N ARG A 199 -15.63 -2.73 -5.02
CA ARG A 199 -15.27 -4.15 -5.17
C ARG A 199 -15.20 -4.58 -6.64
N ALA A 200 -16.13 -4.10 -7.48
CA ALA A 200 -16.08 -4.35 -8.92
C ALA A 200 -14.87 -3.69 -9.58
N ALA A 201 -14.49 -2.47 -9.18
CA ALA A 201 -13.29 -1.79 -9.66
C ALA A 201 -12.02 -2.56 -9.28
N PHE A 202 -11.94 -3.09 -8.06
CA PHE A 202 -10.83 -3.94 -7.64
C PHE A 202 -10.79 -5.28 -8.41
N ALA A 203 -11.93 -5.93 -8.58
CA ALA A 203 -12.05 -7.17 -9.35
C ALA A 203 -11.56 -6.99 -10.79
N ALA A 204 -11.84 -5.86 -11.43
CA ALA A 204 -11.36 -5.56 -12.78
C ALA A 204 -9.82 -5.50 -12.89
N LEU A 205 -9.09 -5.21 -11.79
CA LEU A 205 -7.63 -5.32 -11.76
C LEU A 205 -7.19 -6.79 -11.70
N LEU A 206 -7.91 -7.62 -10.93
CA LEU A 206 -7.64 -9.07 -10.89
C LEU A 206 -7.94 -9.74 -12.22
N ASP A 207 -9.04 -9.39 -12.87
CA ASP A 207 -9.45 -9.91 -14.19
C ASP A 207 -8.45 -9.53 -15.29
N TRP A 208 -7.69 -8.43 -15.12
CA TRP A 208 -6.60 -8.09 -16.04
C TRP A 208 -5.43 -9.09 -15.99
N GLY A 209 -5.31 -9.85 -14.91
CA GLY A 209 -4.25 -10.84 -14.72
C GLY A 209 -3.44 -10.64 -13.44
N LEU A 210 -3.91 -9.82 -12.50
CA LEU A 210 -3.28 -9.67 -11.19
C LEU A 210 -3.87 -10.65 -10.17
N SER A 211 -3.05 -11.04 -9.20
CA SER A 211 -3.45 -11.86 -8.05
C SER A 211 -3.04 -11.17 -6.75
N ASP A 212 -3.87 -11.26 -5.73
CA ASP A 212 -3.57 -10.78 -4.39
C ASP A 212 -2.55 -11.70 -3.71
N ALA A 213 -1.32 -11.24 -3.55
CA ALA A 213 -0.22 -12.01 -2.97
C ALA A 213 -0.51 -12.47 -1.54
N TYR A 214 -1.21 -11.64 -0.74
CA TYR A 214 -1.58 -12.03 0.61
C TYR A 214 -2.60 -13.18 0.58
N ARG A 215 -3.69 -13.05 -0.15
CA ARG A 215 -4.74 -14.08 -0.24
C ARG A 215 -4.28 -15.35 -0.94
N ALA A 216 -3.27 -15.30 -1.79
CA ALA A 216 -2.65 -16.49 -2.38
C ALA A 216 -1.93 -17.38 -1.35
N ARG A 217 -1.59 -16.86 -0.16
CA ARG A 217 -0.86 -17.57 0.91
C ARG A 217 -1.61 -17.61 2.23
N ARG A 218 -2.66 -16.80 2.41
CA ARG A 218 -3.38 -16.58 3.66
C ARG A 218 -4.89 -16.53 3.43
N ASP A 219 -5.61 -17.41 4.06
CA ASP A 219 -7.09 -17.50 4.01
C ASP A 219 -7.76 -17.01 5.30
N GLU A 220 -6.96 -16.82 6.37
CA GLU A 220 -7.49 -16.41 7.66
C GLU A 220 -8.18 -15.02 7.61
N THR A 221 -9.26 -14.87 8.36
CA THR A 221 -9.97 -13.61 8.60
C THR A 221 -9.38 -12.84 9.78
N GLY A 222 -9.78 -11.57 9.96
CA GLY A 222 -9.36 -10.77 11.11
C GLY A 222 -7.93 -10.24 11.04
N ARG A 223 -7.28 -10.37 9.89
CA ARG A 223 -5.96 -9.81 9.60
C ARG A 223 -6.14 -8.56 8.73
N PHE A 224 -5.85 -7.41 9.31
CA PHE A 224 -6.12 -6.11 8.69
C PHE A 224 -4.82 -5.32 8.53
N THR A 225 -4.85 -4.37 7.59
CA THR A 225 -3.76 -3.42 7.38
C THR A 225 -4.06 -2.05 7.95
N TRP A 226 -5.32 -1.71 8.17
CA TRP A 226 -5.76 -0.40 8.66
C TRP A 226 -6.75 -0.48 9.82
N TRP A 227 -6.62 0.47 10.77
CA TRP A 227 -7.55 0.69 11.90
C TRP A 227 -7.64 2.19 12.19
N ASP A 228 -8.84 2.74 12.20
CA ASP A 228 -9.06 4.14 12.62
C ASP A 228 -8.44 4.38 14.01
N TYR A 229 -7.77 5.54 14.19
CA TYR A 229 -7.19 5.91 15.49
C TYR A 229 -8.24 6.08 16.59
N ARG A 230 -9.49 6.42 16.20
CA ARG A 230 -10.58 6.70 17.13
C ARG A 230 -11.12 5.45 17.78
N ALA A 231 -11.81 5.65 18.93
CA ALA A 231 -12.59 4.65 19.64
C ALA A 231 -11.83 3.37 20.05
N GLY A 232 -10.50 3.36 20.01
CA GLY A 232 -9.69 2.19 20.34
C GLY A 232 -9.81 1.04 19.34
N ASN A 233 -10.12 1.35 18.07
CA ASN A 233 -10.38 0.34 17.03
C ASN A 233 -9.22 -0.63 16.84
N PHE A 234 -7.97 -0.19 16.95
CA PHE A 234 -6.81 -1.07 16.89
C PHE A 234 -6.83 -2.15 18.00
N HIS A 235 -7.17 -1.76 19.23
CA HIS A 235 -7.23 -2.69 20.37
C HIS A 235 -8.40 -3.67 20.28
N LYS A 236 -9.51 -3.23 19.67
CA LYS A 236 -10.70 -4.06 19.41
C LYS A 236 -10.56 -4.94 18.18
N ASN A 237 -9.55 -4.69 17.37
CA ASN A 237 -9.34 -5.24 16.04
C ASN A 237 -10.47 -4.88 15.05
N PHE A 238 -11.07 -3.70 15.18
CA PHE A 238 -12.06 -3.18 14.23
C PHE A 238 -11.32 -2.51 13.07
N GLY A 239 -10.85 -3.31 12.13
CA GLY A 239 -10.01 -2.89 11.03
C GLY A 239 -10.49 -3.38 9.67
N MET A 240 -9.75 -2.99 8.65
CA MET A 240 -9.96 -3.42 7.26
C MET A 240 -8.60 -3.73 6.62
N ARG A 241 -8.57 -4.66 5.67
CA ARG A 241 -7.42 -4.87 4.80
C ARG A 241 -7.68 -4.10 3.51
N ILE A 242 -7.06 -2.94 3.39
CA ILE A 242 -7.20 -2.02 2.26
C ILE A 242 -5.87 -1.74 1.56
N ASP A 243 -4.77 -2.21 2.13
CA ASP A 243 -3.45 -2.22 1.50
C ASP A 243 -3.21 -3.60 0.88
N HIS A 244 -2.71 -3.64 -0.36
CA HIS A 244 -2.53 -4.87 -1.11
C HIS A 244 -1.19 -4.89 -1.84
N LEU A 245 -0.71 -6.10 -2.14
CA LEU A 245 0.34 -6.40 -3.11
C LEU A 245 -0.29 -7.28 -4.19
N LEU A 246 -0.53 -6.71 -5.36
CA LEU A 246 -1.08 -7.42 -6.51
C LEU A 246 0.02 -7.74 -7.50
N VAL A 247 0.09 -8.99 -7.94
CA VAL A 247 1.21 -9.52 -8.73
C VAL A 247 0.72 -10.27 -9.96
N THR A 248 1.50 -10.23 -11.03
CA THR A 248 1.27 -11.07 -12.23
C THR A 248 1.67 -12.52 -12.00
N PRO A 249 1.16 -13.48 -12.79
CA PRO A 249 1.48 -14.89 -12.65
C PRO A 249 2.97 -15.23 -12.56
N PRO A 250 3.89 -14.65 -13.39
CA PRO A 250 5.31 -14.96 -13.27
C PRO A 250 5.92 -14.60 -11.91
N LEU A 251 5.36 -13.60 -11.23
CA LEU A 251 5.81 -13.24 -9.88
C LEU A 251 5.06 -14.04 -8.82
N LEU A 252 3.78 -14.36 -9.04
CA LEU A 252 2.98 -15.21 -8.16
C LEU A 252 3.60 -16.61 -7.98
N ASP A 253 4.12 -17.20 -9.06
CA ASP A 253 4.79 -18.52 -9.04
C ASP A 253 6.03 -18.54 -8.14
N ARG A 254 6.63 -17.37 -7.89
CA ARG A 254 7.82 -17.18 -7.04
C ARG A 254 7.47 -16.79 -5.60
N LEU A 255 6.19 -16.58 -5.29
CA LEU A 255 5.73 -16.16 -3.97
C LEU A 255 5.85 -17.29 -2.96
N GLU A 256 6.59 -17.08 -1.87
CA GLU A 256 6.81 -18.05 -0.79
C GLU A 256 6.01 -17.71 0.47
N TRP A 257 5.90 -16.41 0.79
CA TRP A 257 5.31 -15.96 2.04
C TRP A 257 4.63 -14.60 1.88
N ALA A 258 3.59 -14.34 2.68
CA ALA A 258 3.00 -13.01 2.83
C ALA A 258 2.52 -12.82 4.26
N GLU A 259 2.70 -11.61 4.82
CA GLU A 259 2.35 -11.29 6.19
C GLU A 259 2.05 -9.79 6.36
N ILE A 260 1.15 -9.48 7.33
CA ILE A 260 0.89 -8.12 7.79
C ILE A 260 1.59 -7.93 9.13
N ASP A 261 2.53 -6.99 9.22
CA ASP A 261 3.26 -6.72 10.46
C ASP A 261 2.50 -5.75 11.37
N ARG A 262 1.59 -6.32 12.17
CA ARG A 262 0.80 -5.57 13.16
C ARG A 262 1.67 -4.92 14.25
N GLU A 263 2.91 -5.39 14.48
CA GLU A 263 3.82 -4.81 15.46
C GLU A 263 4.22 -3.37 15.10
N ALA A 264 4.30 -3.05 13.80
CA ALA A 264 4.57 -1.69 13.33
C ALA A 264 3.51 -0.67 13.79
N ARG A 265 2.32 -1.13 14.16
CA ARG A 265 1.19 -0.33 14.66
C ARG A 265 1.29 -0.01 16.16
N LYS A 266 2.33 -0.48 16.86
CA LYS A 266 2.52 -0.33 18.31
C LYS A 266 3.67 0.63 18.64
N GLY A 267 3.69 1.12 19.89
CA GLY A 267 4.82 1.84 20.46
C GLY A 267 4.88 3.33 20.11
N LYS A 268 6.07 3.91 20.30
CA LYS A 268 6.38 5.31 20.01
C LYS A 268 7.49 5.38 18.97
N PRO A 269 7.58 6.49 18.19
CA PRO A 269 6.60 7.58 18.05
C PRO A 269 5.22 7.05 17.63
N ILE A 270 4.19 7.93 17.61
CA ILE A 270 2.84 7.53 17.22
C ILE A 270 2.91 6.88 15.82
N PRO A 271 2.53 5.59 15.70
CA PRO A 271 2.63 4.88 14.44
C PRO A 271 1.58 5.37 13.43
N SER A 272 1.73 4.97 12.16
CA SER A 272 0.66 5.10 11.17
C SER A 272 -0.60 4.35 11.62
N ASP A 273 -1.77 4.71 11.13
CA ASP A 273 -3.01 3.93 11.27
C ASP A 273 -3.02 2.67 10.39
N HIS A 274 -2.05 2.53 9.50
CA HIS A 274 -1.78 1.32 8.72
C HIS A 274 -0.61 0.51 9.29
N ALA A 275 -0.66 -0.80 9.04
CA ALA A 275 0.43 -1.74 9.25
C ALA A 275 1.02 -2.16 7.89
N PRO A 276 2.34 -2.37 7.79
CA PRO A 276 2.94 -2.84 6.54
C PRO A 276 2.47 -4.25 6.18
N LEU A 277 2.21 -4.46 4.90
CA LEU A 277 2.04 -5.75 4.27
C LEU A 277 3.33 -6.10 3.52
N LEU A 278 3.86 -7.30 3.73
CA LEU A 278 5.07 -7.78 3.06
C LEU A 278 4.83 -9.13 2.37
N ALA A 279 5.61 -9.36 1.33
CA ALA A 279 5.66 -10.62 0.60
C ALA A 279 7.11 -11.01 0.28
N ASP A 280 7.44 -12.30 0.44
CA ASP A 280 8.74 -12.88 0.11
C ASP A 280 8.63 -13.70 -1.16
N PHE A 281 9.56 -13.50 -2.07
CA PHE A 281 9.66 -14.18 -3.36
C PHE A 281 11.00 -14.95 -3.46
N ASP A 282 10.99 -16.14 -4.03
CA ASP A 282 12.09 -17.08 -4.26
C ASP A 282 12.61 -17.77 -3.00
N THR A 283 12.80 -17.04 -1.95
CA THR A 283 13.24 -17.58 -0.65
C THR A 283 12.45 -16.91 0.45
N PRO A 284 11.99 -17.67 1.46
CA PRO A 284 11.41 -17.06 2.65
C PRO A 284 12.39 -16.06 3.25
N GLY A 285 11.92 -14.86 3.49
CA GLY A 285 12.71 -13.85 4.15
C GLY A 285 12.92 -14.17 5.64
N ARG A 286 13.63 -13.27 6.32
CA ARG A 286 13.80 -13.34 7.76
C ARG A 286 12.44 -13.30 8.45
N ALA A 287 12.17 -14.31 9.31
CA ALA A 287 10.97 -14.31 10.13
C ALA A 287 10.95 -13.09 11.07
N ILE A 288 9.81 -12.45 11.16
CA ILE A 288 9.53 -11.35 12.09
C ILE A 288 8.36 -11.74 12.98
N ASP A 289 8.34 -11.22 14.24
CA ASP A 289 7.15 -11.31 15.08
C ASP A 289 6.14 -10.24 14.62
N ALA A 290 5.16 -10.67 13.87
CA ALA A 290 4.14 -9.78 13.29
C ALA A 290 3.11 -9.26 14.31
N GLY A 291 3.23 -9.63 15.58
CA GLY A 291 2.39 -9.11 16.66
C GLY A 291 0.95 -9.66 16.70
N TRP A 292 0.69 -10.76 16.00
CA TRP A 292 -0.64 -11.38 15.97
C TRP A 292 -0.88 -12.42 17.05
N THR A 293 0.13 -13.20 17.46
CA THR A 293 0.00 -14.32 18.39
C THR A 293 -0.62 -13.88 19.71
N GLU A 294 -0.08 -12.85 20.33
CA GLU A 294 -0.64 -12.28 21.58
C GLU A 294 -1.90 -11.45 21.37
N ALA A 295 -2.10 -10.89 20.15
CA ALA A 295 -3.28 -10.10 19.85
C ALA A 295 -4.54 -10.96 19.75
N GLY A 296 -4.45 -12.15 19.15
CA GLY A 296 -5.57 -13.07 19.03
C GLY A 296 -6.19 -13.44 20.37
N GLU A 297 -5.36 -13.80 21.35
CA GLU A 297 -5.81 -14.13 22.71
C GLU A 297 -6.45 -12.95 23.44
N ARG A 298 -5.86 -11.76 23.32
CA ARG A 298 -6.39 -10.53 23.95
C ARG A 298 -7.69 -10.05 23.32
N ILE A 299 -7.82 -10.18 22.01
CA ILE A 299 -9.03 -9.82 21.27
C ILE A 299 -10.17 -10.76 21.65
N ALA A 300 -9.93 -12.07 21.64
CA ALA A 300 -10.91 -13.08 22.05
C ALA A 300 -11.38 -12.90 23.50
N ALA A 301 -10.46 -12.58 24.42
CA ALA A 301 -10.77 -12.34 25.82
C ALA A 301 -11.61 -11.07 26.09
N ARG A 302 -11.46 -10.04 25.23
CA ARG A 302 -12.15 -8.75 25.41
C ARG A 302 -13.49 -8.64 24.70
N SER A 303 -13.63 -9.31 23.58
CA SER A 303 -14.82 -9.15 22.74
C SER A 303 -16.02 -9.97 23.19
N GLY A 304 -15.84 -10.99 24.02
CA GLY A 304 -16.89 -12.00 24.27
C GLY A 304 -17.37 -12.65 22.95
N TYR A 305 -16.75 -12.29 21.85
CA TYR A 305 -17.07 -12.72 20.49
C TYR A 305 -16.43 -14.10 20.29
N ARG A 306 -17.26 -15.12 20.23
CA ARG A 306 -16.89 -16.41 19.67
C ARG A 306 -17.24 -16.36 18.19
N PRO A 307 -16.24 -16.42 17.28
CA PRO A 307 -16.54 -16.66 15.88
C PRO A 307 -17.25 -18.02 15.80
N GLY A 308 -18.48 -17.98 15.30
CA GLY A 308 -19.25 -19.17 14.98
C GLY A 308 -18.81 -19.76 13.66
#